data_5554664a2caefa91fe2c7f7b6928ea42
#
_entry.id   5554664a2caefa91fe2c7f7b6928ea42
#
_cell.length_a   1.000
_cell.length_b   1.000
_cell.length_c   1.000
_cell.angle_alpha   90.00
_cell.angle_beta   90.00
_cell.angle_gamma   90.00
#
_symmetry.space_group_name_H-M   'P 1'
#
loop_
_entity.id
_entity.type
_entity.pdbx_description
1 polymer ?
#
loop_
_entity_poly.entity_id
_entity_poly.type
_entity_poly.pdbx_seq_one_letter_code
_entity_poly.pdbx_strand_id
1 'polypeptide(L)'
;MKKLIIAAFLFVSIITTNALAEIKIGIILGFTGPIESLTPAMRDSAKLAFKEASDSGSLLGGETITVLEGDSTCVDSAAAQAVATKLVSDGVAAIMGADCSGVTGAIATNVAVPNGVVMISPSATSPGLTDLDDRGLFFRTAPSDARGGQILADITKDRGVKSVAITYTNNDYGKGLADVYAAAAKAHGIEVTAVTSHEDGKADYSAEVATLASAGGDAVAVIGYLDQGGKGIIQASLDSGAFDTFILSDGMIGNTLTDAFGKSLNKSFGSLPGSTGKGANVFTDVAKAGGIDSSGPYTGESYDAAALIVLAMQAGGNADRATIAKNVMAVANGPGKKIYPGQLKKALDLLAKGKAVDYEGATGVNFTDVGEAEGSFLEKEIKG
;
A
#
# COMPACT_ATOMS: atom_id res chain seq x y z
N MET A 1 0.45 80.96 32.36
CA MET A 1 -0.30 80.12 31.42
C MET A 1 0.56 78.91 31.08
N LYS A 2 0.35 77.81 31.79
CA LYS A 2 1.11 76.55 31.58
C LYS A 2 0.31 75.70 30.60
N LYS A 3 0.86 75.40 29.40
CA LYS A 3 0.27 74.49 28.42
C LYS A 3 0.62 73.06 28.78
N LEU A 4 -0.39 72.28 29.13
CA LEU A 4 -0.29 70.83 29.34
C LEU A 4 -0.31 70.11 27.97
N ILE A 5 0.73 69.43 27.60
CA ILE A 5 0.78 68.56 26.41
C ILE A 5 0.43 67.16 26.86
N ILE A 6 -0.74 66.66 26.47
CA ILE A 6 -1.16 65.23 26.67
C ILE A 6 -0.62 64.45 25.50
N ALA A 7 0.37 63.63 25.74
CA ALA A 7 0.85 62.61 24.75
C ALA A 7 -0.04 61.37 24.83
N ALA A 8 -0.86 61.15 23.82
CA ALA A 8 -1.66 59.94 23.66
C ALA A 8 -0.73 58.83 23.11
N PHE A 9 -0.43 57.83 23.92
CA PHE A 9 0.25 56.58 23.49
C PHE A 9 -0.82 55.70 22.81
N LEU A 10 -0.73 55.54 21.46
CA LEU A 10 -1.48 54.53 20.73
C LEU A 10 -0.78 53.18 20.95
N PHE A 11 -1.40 52.31 21.75
CA PHE A 11 -1.03 50.90 21.83
C PHE A 11 -1.53 50.20 20.55
N VAL A 12 -0.66 49.98 19.59
CA VAL A 12 -0.92 49.08 18.44
C VAL A 12 -0.74 47.66 18.93
N SER A 13 -1.83 46.99 19.24
CA SER A 13 -1.82 45.53 19.50
C SER A 13 -1.53 44.81 18.17
N ILE A 14 -0.32 44.37 17.98
CA ILE A 14 0.05 43.46 16.87
C ILE A 14 -0.61 42.11 17.20
N ILE A 15 -1.75 41.84 16.57
CA ILE A 15 -2.35 40.51 16.55
C ILE A 15 -1.46 39.69 15.63
N THR A 16 -0.52 38.95 16.19
CA THR A 16 0.20 37.90 15.47
C THR A 16 -0.81 36.78 15.24
N THR A 17 -1.42 36.75 14.08
CA THR A 17 -2.06 35.53 13.58
C THR A 17 -0.97 34.51 13.44
N ASN A 18 -0.90 33.51 14.33
CA ASN A 18 -0.13 32.32 14.07
C ASN A 18 -0.73 31.70 12.80
N ALA A 19 -0.06 31.87 11.68
CA ALA A 19 -0.34 31.06 10.51
C ALA A 19 -0.05 29.61 10.95
N LEU A 20 -1.09 28.78 11.04
CA LEU A 20 -0.93 27.34 11.26
C LEU A 20 -0.03 26.84 10.16
N ALA A 21 1.00 26.09 10.53
CA ALA A 21 1.93 25.53 9.54
C ALA A 21 1.19 24.47 8.72
N GLU A 22 1.40 24.50 7.43
CA GLU A 22 0.88 23.51 6.50
C GLU A 22 1.84 22.33 6.45
N ILE A 23 1.38 21.15 6.86
CA ILE A 23 2.17 19.92 6.85
C ILE A 23 2.09 19.30 5.46
N LYS A 24 3.22 19.16 4.78
CA LYS A 24 3.26 18.49 3.48
C LYS A 24 3.55 17.01 3.64
N ILE A 25 2.71 16.16 3.03
CA ILE A 25 2.90 14.70 2.96
C ILE A 25 2.92 14.28 1.50
N GLY A 26 3.88 13.41 1.14
CA GLY A 26 3.93 12.81 -0.18
C GLY A 26 3.02 11.60 -0.29
N ILE A 27 2.29 11.47 -1.40
CA ILE A 27 1.69 10.20 -1.85
C ILE A 27 2.39 9.81 -3.14
N ILE A 28 3.07 8.66 -3.14
CA ILE A 28 3.75 8.12 -4.32
C ILE A 28 3.11 6.79 -4.67
N LEU A 29 2.43 6.72 -5.81
CA LEU A 29 1.80 5.52 -6.35
C LEU A 29 1.98 5.48 -7.87
N GLY A 30 1.82 4.30 -8.49
CA GLY A 30 1.87 4.13 -9.95
C GLY A 30 0.58 4.60 -10.60
N PHE A 31 0.41 5.92 -10.76
CA PHE A 31 -0.76 6.50 -11.42
C PHE A 31 -0.78 6.23 -12.93
N THR A 32 0.35 5.85 -13.48
CA THR A 32 0.51 5.26 -14.81
C THR A 32 1.21 3.91 -14.67
N GLY A 33 1.01 3.01 -15.66
CA GLY A 33 1.70 1.72 -15.68
C GLY A 33 0.79 0.52 -15.35
N PRO A 34 1.36 -0.60 -14.90
CA PRO A 34 0.68 -1.89 -14.91
C PRO A 34 -0.37 -2.10 -13.81
N ILE A 35 -0.56 -1.14 -12.90
CA ILE A 35 -1.60 -1.17 -11.85
C ILE A 35 -2.39 0.16 -11.76
N GLU A 36 -2.38 0.95 -12.82
CA GLU A 36 -3.00 2.27 -12.83
C GLU A 36 -4.48 2.27 -12.46
N SER A 37 -5.19 1.17 -12.68
CA SER A 37 -6.60 1.03 -12.32
C SER A 37 -6.84 0.88 -10.82
N LEU A 38 -5.84 0.47 -10.03
CA LEU A 38 -5.95 0.26 -8.57
C LEU A 38 -5.62 1.53 -7.77
N THR A 39 -4.66 2.31 -8.24
CA THR A 39 -4.05 3.40 -7.48
C THR A 39 -4.95 4.59 -7.16
N PRO A 40 -5.99 4.95 -7.95
CA PRO A 40 -6.92 6.02 -7.58
C PRO A 40 -7.64 5.74 -6.26
N ALA A 41 -8.15 4.53 -6.04
CA ALA A 41 -8.83 4.15 -4.81
C ALA A 41 -7.88 4.13 -3.60
N MET A 42 -6.64 3.67 -3.80
CA MET A 42 -5.58 3.70 -2.79
C MET A 42 -5.25 5.15 -2.37
N ARG A 43 -5.02 6.04 -3.35
CA ARG A 43 -4.77 7.47 -3.13
C ARG A 43 -5.91 8.12 -2.34
N ASP A 44 -7.14 7.92 -2.79
CA ASP A 44 -8.31 8.57 -2.20
C ASP A 44 -8.56 8.06 -0.78
N SER A 45 -8.25 6.78 -0.52
CA SER A 45 -8.31 6.19 0.82
C SER A 45 -7.29 6.82 1.78
N ALA A 46 -6.05 7.03 1.34
CA ALA A 46 -5.05 7.75 2.14
C ALA A 46 -5.44 9.22 2.37
N LYS A 47 -5.93 9.89 1.32
CA LYS A 47 -6.44 11.27 1.44
C LYS A 47 -7.61 11.38 2.42
N LEU A 48 -8.47 10.35 2.50
CA LEU A 48 -9.56 10.31 3.46
C LEU A 48 -9.04 10.36 4.89
N ALA A 49 -8.00 9.60 5.23
CA ALA A 49 -7.37 9.63 6.56
C ALA A 49 -6.72 11.00 6.85
N PHE A 50 -5.99 11.57 5.90
CA PHE A 50 -5.39 12.89 6.05
C PHE A 50 -6.45 13.99 6.21
N LYS A 51 -7.54 13.90 5.47
CA LYS A 51 -8.67 14.81 5.58
C LYS A 51 -9.36 14.69 6.94
N GLU A 52 -9.64 13.49 7.42
CA GLU A 52 -10.22 13.23 8.73
C GLU A 52 -9.38 13.88 9.84
N ALA A 53 -8.08 13.74 9.78
CA ALA A 53 -7.16 14.34 10.75
C ALA A 53 -7.20 15.87 10.70
N SER A 54 -7.11 16.45 9.49
CA SER A 54 -7.12 17.91 9.28
C SER A 54 -8.44 18.52 9.72
N ASP A 55 -9.56 17.94 9.31
CA ASP A 55 -10.92 18.45 9.63
C ASP A 55 -11.25 18.29 11.13
N SER A 56 -10.54 17.42 11.85
CA SER A 56 -10.73 17.23 13.28
C SER A 56 -10.44 18.48 14.12
N GLY A 57 -9.59 19.38 13.60
CA GLY A 57 -9.06 20.53 14.33
C GLY A 57 -8.15 20.16 15.52
N SER A 58 -7.81 18.87 15.67
CA SER A 58 -7.01 18.36 16.80
C SER A 58 -5.56 18.00 16.43
N LEU A 59 -5.24 17.93 15.11
CA LEU A 59 -3.90 17.64 14.65
C LEU A 59 -2.94 18.76 15.03
N LEU A 60 -1.97 18.48 15.89
CA LEU A 60 -0.91 19.42 16.33
C LEU A 60 -1.43 20.82 16.71
N GLY A 61 -2.62 20.88 17.31
CA GLY A 61 -3.24 22.16 17.70
C GLY A 61 -4.01 22.88 16.62
N GLY A 62 -4.40 22.18 15.55
CA GLY A 62 -5.23 22.68 14.45
C GLY A 62 -4.51 22.80 13.11
N GLU A 63 -3.31 22.25 12.98
CA GLU A 63 -2.59 22.18 11.70
C GLU A 63 -3.33 21.30 10.69
N THR A 64 -3.07 21.54 9.39
CA THR A 64 -3.68 20.80 8.29
C THR A 64 -2.62 20.14 7.41
N ILE A 65 -3.04 19.11 6.69
CA ILE A 65 -2.17 18.36 5.79
C ILE A 65 -2.46 18.74 4.34
N THR A 66 -1.39 19.10 3.62
CA THR A 66 -1.38 19.23 2.16
C THR A 66 -0.68 18.01 1.56
N VAL A 67 -1.39 17.31 0.68
CA VAL A 67 -0.89 16.15 -0.03
C VAL A 67 -0.20 16.61 -1.32
N LEU A 68 1.02 16.15 -1.52
CA LEU A 68 1.75 16.25 -2.78
C LEU A 68 1.81 14.87 -3.43
N GLU A 69 1.29 14.76 -4.66
CA GLU A 69 1.25 13.48 -5.38
C GLU A 69 2.45 13.29 -6.30
N GLY A 70 2.90 12.06 -6.45
CA GLY A 70 3.96 11.66 -7.35
C GLY A 70 3.67 10.33 -8.01
N ASP A 71 3.92 10.24 -9.32
CA ASP A 71 3.76 9.01 -10.10
C ASP A 71 5.04 8.19 -10.06
N SER A 72 4.97 6.99 -9.47
CA SER A 72 6.09 6.03 -9.44
C SER A 72 6.22 5.22 -10.72
N THR A 73 5.23 5.27 -11.59
CA THR A 73 5.07 4.39 -12.77
C THR A 73 5.05 2.89 -12.47
N CYS A 74 5.22 2.49 -11.21
CA CYS A 74 5.34 1.11 -10.73
C CYS A 74 6.62 0.37 -11.21
N VAL A 75 7.14 0.65 -12.40
CA VAL A 75 8.21 -0.16 -13.04
C VAL A 75 9.50 0.62 -13.32
N ASP A 76 9.46 1.95 -13.45
CA ASP A 76 10.64 2.78 -13.71
C ASP A 76 11.23 3.34 -12.40
N SER A 77 12.22 2.64 -11.87
CA SER A 77 12.89 3.04 -10.63
C SER A 77 13.61 4.41 -10.75
N ALA A 78 14.05 4.82 -11.92
CA ALA A 78 14.71 6.11 -12.09
C ALA A 78 13.68 7.26 -12.04
N ALA A 79 12.56 7.11 -12.74
CA ALA A 79 11.44 8.05 -12.67
C ALA A 79 10.89 8.17 -11.24
N ALA A 80 10.67 7.05 -10.56
CA ALA A 80 10.18 6.99 -9.19
C ALA A 80 11.11 7.70 -8.20
N GLN A 81 12.43 7.50 -8.31
CA GLN A 81 13.42 8.19 -7.48
C GLN A 81 13.46 9.71 -7.75
N ALA A 82 13.32 10.12 -9.03
CA ALA A 82 13.27 11.55 -9.38
C ALA A 82 12.04 12.24 -8.74
N VAL A 83 10.88 11.60 -8.80
CA VAL A 83 9.65 12.06 -8.15
C VAL A 83 9.82 12.15 -6.64
N ALA A 84 10.34 11.11 -5.99
CA ALA A 84 10.58 11.10 -4.55
C ALA A 84 11.58 12.21 -4.13
N THR A 85 12.66 12.39 -4.89
CA THR A 85 13.64 13.47 -4.66
C THR A 85 12.99 14.85 -4.72
N LYS A 86 12.09 15.06 -5.69
CA LYS A 86 11.34 16.31 -5.79
C LYS A 86 10.47 16.54 -4.56
N LEU A 87 9.70 15.55 -4.13
CA LEU A 87 8.85 15.65 -2.95
C LEU A 87 9.64 15.93 -1.67
N VAL A 88 10.80 15.27 -1.51
CA VAL A 88 11.71 15.52 -0.40
C VAL A 88 12.23 16.96 -0.42
N SER A 89 12.55 17.50 -1.62
CA SER A 89 12.99 18.90 -1.80
C SER A 89 11.86 19.89 -1.57
N ASP A 90 10.62 19.53 -1.88
CA ASP A 90 9.41 20.33 -1.59
C ASP A 90 9.06 20.34 -0.08
N GLY A 91 9.79 19.57 0.72
CA GLY A 91 9.71 19.59 2.18
C GLY A 91 8.66 18.66 2.77
N VAL A 92 8.34 17.52 2.14
CA VAL A 92 7.44 16.55 2.74
C VAL A 92 8.02 15.98 4.06
N ALA A 93 7.15 15.84 5.05
CA ALA A 93 7.49 15.28 6.35
C ALA A 93 7.59 13.75 6.33
N ALA A 94 6.74 13.10 5.54
CA ALA A 94 6.71 11.65 5.33
C ALA A 94 6.16 11.32 3.94
N ILE A 95 6.25 10.06 3.54
CA ILE A 95 5.72 9.52 2.29
C ILE A 95 4.78 8.34 2.59
N MET A 96 3.54 8.39 2.10
CA MET A 96 2.68 7.24 1.93
C MET A 96 2.95 6.65 0.54
N GLY A 97 3.41 5.42 0.51
CA GLY A 97 3.85 4.76 -0.74
C GLY A 97 5.29 4.23 -0.61
N ALA A 98 5.95 3.78 -1.70
CA ALA A 98 5.29 3.58 -2.97
C ALA A 98 4.49 2.25 -2.95
N ASP A 99 3.91 1.90 -4.08
CA ASP A 99 3.04 0.74 -4.21
C ASP A 99 3.78 -0.54 -4.65
N CYS A 100 4.51 -0.46 -5.74
CA CYS A 100 5.21 -1.59 -6.35
C CYS A 100 6.58 -1.82 -5.71
N SER A 101 6.94 -3.07 -5.43
CA SER A 101 8.09 -3.42 -4.59
C SER A 101 9.44 -2.91 -5.12
N GLY A 102 9.71 -3.02 -6.42
CA GLY A 102 10.99 -2.59 -6.99
C GLY A 102 11.21 -1.07 -6.87
N VAL A 103 10.21 -0.26 -7.22
CA VAL A 103 10.29 1.20 -7.08
C VAL A 103 10.29 1.63 -5.61
N THR A 104 9.57 0.89 -4.74
CA THR A 104 9.59 1.11 -3.28
C THR A 104 10.99 0.94 -2.71
N GLY A 105 11.64 -0.19 -3.01
CA GLY A 105 13.01 -0.46 -2.56
C GLY A 105 14.01 0.60 -3.06
N ALA A 106 13.87 0.99 -4.33
CA ALA A 106 14.71 2.02 -4.92
C ALA A 106 14.54 3.41 -4.26
N ILE A 107 13.30 3.83 -4.00
CA ILE A 107 13.01 5.09 -3.29
C ILE A 107 13.49 5.02 -1.85
N ALA A 108 13.19 3.93 -1.13
CA ALA A 108 13.60 3.76 0.27
C ALA A 108 15.12 3.89 0.40
N THR A 109 15.86 3.09 -0.37
CA THR A 109 17.33 3.02 -0.27
C THR A 109 18.03 4.31 -0.71
N ASN A 110 17.58 4.90 -1.82
CA ASN A 110 18.33 5.97 -2.47
C ASN A 110 17.82 7.39 -2.15
N VAL A 111 16.58 7.50 -1.65
CA VAL A 111 15.96 8.82 -1.41
C VAL A 111 15.45 8.97 0.01
N ALA A 112 14.54 8.11 0.46
CA ALA A 112 13.85 8.30 1.75
C ALA A 112 14.80 8.15 2.94
N VAL A 113 15.51 7.03 3.05
CA VAL A 113 16.44 6.73 4.15
C VAL A 113 17.59 7.74 4.24
N PRO A 114 18.30 8.10 3.14
CA PRO A 114 19.34 9.11 3.19
C PRO A 114 18.86 10.49 3.67
N ASN A 115 17.60 10.82 3.45
CA ASN A 115 16.99 12.10 3.85
C ASN A 115 16.22 12.04 5.17
N GLY A 116 16.24 10.90 5.88
CA GLY A 116 15.54 10.71 7.15
C GLY A 116 14.01 10.77 7.02
N VAL A 117 13.46 10.45 5.85
CA VAL A 117 12.02 10.48 5.58
C VAL A 117 11.41 9.11 5.85
N VAL A 118 10.40 9.07 6.71
CA VAL A 118 9.58 7.87 6.90
C VAL A 118 8.77 7.59 5.65
N MET A 119 8.77 6.33 5.24
CA MET A 119 8.02 5.83 4.10
C MET A 119 7.16 4.65 4.54
N ILE A 120 5.84 4.75 4.37
CA ILE A 120 4.90 3.66 4.69
C ILE A 120 4.21 3.22 3.42
N SER A 121 4.58 2.02 2.94
CA SER A 121 3.98 1.43 1.75
C SER A 121 2.68 0.70 2.08
N PRO A 122 1.61 0.89 1.28
CA PRO A 122 0.37 0.15 1.45
C PRO A 122 0.40 -1.23 0.78
N SER A 123 1.30 -1.47 -0.19
CA SER A 123 1.17 -2.63 -1.09
C SER A 123 2.48 -3.22 -1.63
N ALA A 124 3.64 -2.73 -1.19
CA ALA A 124 4.90 -3.32 -1.57
C ALA A 124 5.17 -4.59 -0.74
N THR A 125 4.96 -5.77 -1.35
CA THR A 125 4.89 -7.05 -0.64
C THR A 125 6.13 -7.93 -0.79
N SER A 126 7.06 -7.63 -1.72
CA SER A 126 8.25 -8.48 -1.95
C SER A 126 8.97 -8.87 -0.66
N PRO A 127 9.36 -10.15 -0.50
CA PRO A 127 10.17 -10.59 0.63
C PRO A 127 11.51 -9.86 0.75
N GLY A 128 12.08 -9.41 -0.37
CA GLY A 128 13.35 -8.68 -0.39
C GLY A 128 13.33 -7.33 0.34
N LEU A 129 12.14 -6.78 0.60
CA LEU A 129 12.01 -5.53 1.36
C LEU A 129 12.22 -5.72 2.87
N THR A 130 12.09 -6.94 3.38
CA THR A 130 12.30 -7.27 4.80
C THR A 130 13.73 -6.98 5.28
N ASP A 131 14.71 -7.20 4.40
CA ASP A 131 16.13 -7.11 4.73
C ASP A 131 16.77 -5.77 4.30
N LEU A 132 15.97 -4.75 3.98
CA LEU A 132 16.49 -3.43 3.63
C LEU A 132 17.25 -2.80 4.82
N ASP A 133 18.42 -2.20 4.55
CA ASP A 133 19.07 -1.29 5.52
C ASP A 133 18.32 0.05 5.57
N ASP A 134 17.12 0.03 6.13
CA ASP A 134 16.20 1.16 6.14
C ASP A 134 16.34 2.05 7.38
N ARG A 135 17.15 1.68 8.34
CA ARG A 135 17.38 2.40 9.60
C ARG A 135 16.08 2.68 10.38
N GLY A 136 15.06 1.82 10.23
CA GLY A 136 13.75 1.97 10.85
C GLY A 136 12.90 3.10 10.23
N LEU A 137 13.11 3.42 8.95
CA LEU A 137 12.37 4.46 8.22
C LEU A 137 11.41 3.92 7.18
N PHE A 138 11.49 2.62 6.85
CA PHE A 138 10.55 1.95 5.95
C PHE A 138 9.59 1.07 6.73
N PHE A 139 8.31 1.18 6.41
CA PHE A 139 7.22 0.37 6.96
C PHE A 139 6.29 -0.06 5.84
N ARG A 140 5.54 -1.16 6.06
CA ARG A 140 4.48 -1.58 5.14
C ARG A 140 3.26 -2.11 5.88
N THR A 141 2.09 -1.61 5.51
CA THR A 141 0.81 -2.05 6.08
C THR A 141 0.26 -3.31 5.40
N ALA A 142 0.79 -3.66 4.22
CA ALA A 142 0.58 -4.98 3.64
C ALA A 142 1.58 -6.00 4.21
N PRO A 143 1.16 -7.26 4.43
CA PRO A 143 2.05 -8.33 4.85
C PRO A 143 3.00 -8.77 3.72
N SER A 144 4.10 -9.43 4.09
CA SER A 144 5.10 -9.94 3.15
C SER A 144 4.60 -11.12 2.33
N ASP A 145 5.01 -11.19 1.07
CA ASP A 145 4.83 -12.33 0.17
C ASP A 145 5.56 -13.61 0.63
N ALA A 146 6.48 -13.50 1.57
CA ALA A 146 7.03 -14.67 2.26
C ALA A 146 5.92 -15.52 2.91
N ARG A 147 4.82 -14.89 3.33
CA ARG A 147 3.61 -15.55 3.79
C ARG A 147 2.56 -15.67 2.67
N GLY A 148 2.39 -14.63 1.86
CA GLY A 148 1.39 -14.59 0.78
C GLY A 148 1.50 -15.77 -0.18
N GLY A 149 2.72 -16.10 -0.61
CA GLY A 149 2.98 -17.25 -1.48
C GLY A 149 2.65 -18.61 -0.84
N GLN A 150 2.86 -18.75 0.47
CA GLN A 150 2.46 -19.95 1.20
C GLN A 150 0.93 -20.10 1.24
N ILE A 151 0.21 -19.02 1.58
CA ILE A 151 -1.25 -19.00 1.62
C ILE A 151 -1.83 -19.29 0.23
N LEU A 152 -1.28 -18.70 -0.83
CA LEU A 152 -1.73 -18.98 -2.20
C LEU A 152 -1.54 -20.45 -2.58
N ALA A 153 -0.44 -21.09 -2.12
CA ALA A 153 -0.20 -22.51 -2.33
C ALA A 153 -1.17 -23.39 -1.51
N ASP A 154 -1.49 -23.00 -0.26
CA ASP A 154 -2.52 -23.67 0.57
C ASP A 154 -3.87 -23.65 -0.16
N ILE A 155 -4.31 -22.49 -0.65
CA ILE A 155 -5.55 -22.34 -1.41
C ILE A 155 -5.52 -23.21 -2.68
N THR A 156 -4.40 -23.20 -3.41
CA THR A 156 -4.22 -24.01 -4.63
C THR A 156 -4.41 -25.49 -4.35
N LYS A 157 -3.82 -25.98 -3.25
CA LYS A 157 -4.00 -27.37 -2.78
C LYS A 157 -5.45 -27.68 -2.41
N ASP A 158 -6.09 -26.79 -1.63
CA ASP A 158 -7.46 -26.96 -1.14
C ASP A 158 -8.48 -26.97 -2.30
N ARG A 159 -8.19 -26.23 -3.38
CA ARG A 159 -8.92 -26.27 -4.64
C ARG A 159 -8.67 -27.52 -5.47
N GLY A 160 -7.76 -28.39 -5.05
CA GLY A 160 -7.50 -29.69 -5.67
C GLY A 160 -6.64 -29.66 -6.93
N VAL A 161 -5.98 -28.55 -7.26
CA VAL A 161 -5.02 -28.43 -8.35
C VAL A 161 -3.83 -29.35 -8.10
N LYS A 162 -3.44 -30.15 -9.10
CA LYS A 162 -2.35 -31.12 -8.98
C LYS A 162 -1.08 -30.70 -9.68
N SER A 163 -1.22 -29.87 -10.72
CA SER A 163 -0.08 -29.35 -11.49
C SER A 163 -0.30 -27.91 -11.89
N VAL A 164 0.75 -27.08 -11.85
CA VAL A 164 0.69 -25.65 -12.15
C VAL A 164 1.90 -25.20 -12.94
N ALA A 165 1.65 -24.47 -14.03
CA ALA A 165 2.65 -23.63 -14.66
C ALA A 165 2.62 -22.25 -14.00
N ILE A 166 3.77 -21.62 -13.78
CA ILE A 166 3.91 -20.33 -13.12
C ILE A 166 4.51 -19.34 -14.11
N THR A 167 3.86 -18.18 -14.27
CA THR A 167 4.46 -17.02 -14.91
C THR A 167 4.45 -15.83 -13.96
N TYR A 168 5.50 -15.01 -14.01
CA TYR A 168 5.62 -13.86 -13.12
C TYR A 168 6.17 -12.63 -13.85
N THR A 169 5.72 -11.43 -13.47
CA THR A 169 6.29 -10.18 -13.96
C THR A 169 7.78 -10.09 -13.57
N ASN A 170 8.63 -9.73 -14.52
CA ASN A 170 10.10 -9.75 -14.38
C ASN A 170 10.61 -8.58 -13.51
N ASN A 171 10.26 -8.60 -12.24
CA ASN A 171 10.70 -7.64 -11.23
C ASN A 171 10.78 -8.27 -9.83
N ASP A 172 11.17 -7.49 -8.81
CA ASP A 172 11.37 -7.96 -7.43
C ASP A 172 10.09 -8.51 -6.79
N TYR A 173 8.91 -7.95 -7.11
CA TYR A 173 7.62 -8.47 -6.64
C TYR A 173 7.33 -9.83 -7.26
N GLY A 174 7.27 -9.89 -8.60
CA GLY A 174 6.89 -11.11 -9.30
C GLY A 174 7.81 -12.27 -8.99
N LYS A 175 9.14 -12.02 -9.03
CA LYS A 175 10.12 -13.07 -8.73
C LYS A 175 10.03 -13.53 -7.28
N GLY A 176 9.95 -12.61 -6.33
CA GLY A 176 9.90 -12.95 -4.90
C GLY A 176 8.69 -13.82 -4.55
N LEU A 177 7.51 -13.42 -5.00
CA LEU A 177 6.28 -14.19 -4.77
C LEU A 177 6.29 -15.53 -5.51
N ALA A 178 6.77 -15.57 -6.76
CA ALA A 178 6.86 -16.80 -7.54
C ALA A 178 7.79 -17.84 -6.90
N ASP A 179 8.92 -17.41 -6.37
CA ASP A 179 9.87 -18.32 -5.68
C ASP A 179 9.22 -18.93 -4.43
N VAL A 180 8.55 -18.13 -3.60
CA VAL A 180 7.86 -18.62 -2.39
C VAL A 180 6.71 -19.56 -2.75
N TYR A 181 5.84 -19.13 -3.71
CA TYR A 181 4.71 -19.94 -4.15
C TYR A 181 5.15 -21.27 -4.74
N ALA A 182 6.15 -21.28 -5.62
CA ALA A 182 6.67 -22.52 -6.24
C ALA A 182 7.24 -23.47 -5.20
N ALA A 183 7.96 -22.97 -4.20
CA ALA A 183 8.50 -23.79 -3.12
C ALA A 183 7.37 -24.39 -2.26
N ALA A 184 6.37 -23.61 -1.89
CA ALA A 184 5.25 -24.05 -1.09
C ALA A 184 4.35 -25.05 -1.86
N ALA A 185 4.08 -24.80 -3.14
CA ALA A 185 3.32 -25.71 -4.01
C ALA A 185 3.99 -27.10 -4.08
N LYS A 186 5.33 -27.13 -4.30
CA LYS A 186 6.09 -28.39 -4.28
C LYS A 186 6.01 -29.08 -2.92
N ALA A 187 6.10 -28.34 -1.82
CA ALA A 187 5.97 -28.90 -0.46
C ALA A 187 4.58 -29.52 -0.22
N HIS A 188 3.55 -29.01 -0.89
CA HIS A 188 2.19 -29.59 -0.88
C HIS A 188 1.99 -30.75 -1.86
N GLY A 189 3.01 -31.14 -2.60
CA GLY A 189 2.93 -32.20 -3.61
C GLY A 189 2.25 -31.77 -4.91
N ILE A 190 2.13 -30.47 -5.16
CA ILE A 190 1.69 -29.91 -6.44
C ILE A 190 2.88 -29.92 -7.39
N GLU A 191 2.69 -30.49 -8.58
CA GLU A 191 3.71 -30.46 -9.62
C GLU A 191 3.85 -29.04 -10.19
N VAL A 192 5.03 -28.46 -10.10
CA VAL A 192 5.36 -27.18 -10.76
C VAL A 192 6.00 -27.48 -12.09
N THR A 193 5.23 -27.37 -13.17
CA THR A 193 5.63 -27.77 -14.53
C THR A 193 6.56 -26.77 -15.19
N ALA A 194 6.40 -25.48 -14.92
CA ALA A 194 7.25 -24.40 -15.40
C ALA A 194 7.28 -23.23 -14.41
N VAL A 195 8.36 -22.46 -14.43
CA VAL A 195 8.46 -21.14 -13.79
C VAL A 195 9.18 -20.22 -14.77
N THR A 196 8.46 -19.25 -15.35
CA THR A 196 8.98 -18.34 -16.38
C THR A 196 8.59 -16.91 -16.08
N SER A 197 9.44 -15.96 -16.48
CA SER A 197 9.06 -14.54 -16.39
C SER A 197 8.34 -14.05 -17.64
N HIS A 198 7.55 -12.99 -17.47
CA HIS A 198 7.04 -12.15 -18.54
C HIS A 198 7.33 -10.68 -18.27
N GLU A 199 7.44 -9.90 -19.35
CA GLU A 199 7.62 -8.45 -19.24
C GLU A 199 6.25 -7.76 -19.27
N ASP A 200 6.11 -6.64 -18.56
CA ASP A 200 4.96 -5.75 -18.69
C ASP A 200 5.06 -4.90 -19.98
N GLY A 201 3.92 -4.42 -20.47
CA GLY A 201 3.87 -3.50 -21.60
C GLY A 201 4.12 -4.09 -22.98
N LYS A 202 4.19 -5.42 -23.12
CA LYS A 202 4.27 -6.07 -24.45
C LYS A 202 2.91 -6.05 -25.16
N ALA A 203 2.96 -5.99 -26.49
CA ALA A 203 1.76 -6.07 -27.32
C ALA A 203 1.26 -7.50 -27.53
N ASP A 204 2.10 -8.52 -27.35
CA ASP A 204 1.79 -9.93 -27.61
C ASP A 204 2.51 -10.83 -26.61
N TYR A 205 1.77 -11.78 -26.04
CA TYR A 205 2.23 -12.78 -25.06
C TYR A 205 2.10 -14.22 -25.56
N SER A 206 1.87 -14.42 -26.85
CA SER A 206 1.69 -15.77 -27.44
C SER A 206 2.89 -16.68 -27.24
N ALA A 207 4.10 -16.14 -27.25
CA ALA A 207 5.33 -16.92 -27.06
C ALA A 207 5.47 -17.42 -25.61
N GLU A 208 5.17 -16.58 -24.64
CA GLU A 208 5.17 -16.93 -23.21
C GLU A 208 4.11 -18.01 -22.95
N VAL A 209 2.90 -17.82 -23.46
CA VAL A 209 1.80 -18.78 -23.31
C VAL A 209 2.11 -20.11 -24.02
N ALA A 210 2.72 -20.11 -25.21
CA ALA A 210 3.16 -21.33 -25.87
C ALA A 210 4.18 -22.12 -25.05
N THR A 211 5.08 -21.43 -24.36
CA THR A 211 6.07 -22.06 -23.46
C THR A 211 5.36 -22.70 -22.26
N LEU A 212 4.43 -21.98 -21.61
CA LEU A 212 3.65 -22.51 -20.50
C LEU A 212 2.77 -23.69 -20.90
N ALA A 213 2.10 -23.60 -22.07
CA ALA A 213 1.27 -24.66 -22.62
C ALA A 213 2.06 -25.91 -22.93
N SER A 214 3.29 -25.77 -23.44
CA SER A 214 4.18 -26.92 -23.72
C SER A 214 4.61 -27.65 -22.45
N ALA A 215 4.73 -26.93 -21.32
CA ALA A 215 5.01 -27.52 -20.02
C ALA A 215 3.76 -28.19 -19.42
N GLY A 216 2.56 -27.74 -19.78
CA GLY A 216 1.29 -28.24 -19.29
C GLY A 216 0.98 -27.79 -17.86
N GLY A 217 -0.11 -28.32 -17.32
CA GLY A 217 -0.59 -28.06 -15.95
C GLY A 217 -2.12 -27.95 -15.92
N ASP A 218 -2.70 -28.21 -14.75
CA ASP A 218 -4.15 -28.06 -14.52
C ASP A 218 -4.56 -26.58 -14.50
N ALA A 219 -3.61 -25.70 -14.18
CA ALA A 219 -3.80 -24.25 -14.06
C ALA A 219 -2.51 -23.50 -14.38
N VAL A 220 -2.63 -22.22 -14.67
CA VAL A 220 -1.49 -21.30 -14.72
C VAL A 220 -1.60 -20.29 -13.58
N ALA A 221 -0.53 -20.18 -12.77
CA ALA A 221 -0.40 -19.10 -11.79
C ALA A 221 0.17 -17.85 -12.51
N VAL A 222 -0.60 -16.77 -12.48
CA VAL A 222 -0.21 -15.47 -13.04
C VAL A 222 0.14 -14.54 -11.88
N ILE A 223 1.42 -14.42 -11.63
CA ILE A 223 1.98 -13.56 -10.59
C ILE A 223 2.47 -12.28 -11.26
N GLY A 224 1.63 -11.26 -11.27
CA GLY A 224 1.90 -10.07 -12.07
C GLY A 224 0.98 -8.92 -11.75
N TYR A 225 0.79 -8.10 -12.76
CA TYR A 225 0.01 -6.88 -12.69
C TYR A 225 -1.16 -6.88 -13.67
N LEU A 226 -2.27 -6.37 -13.19
CA LEU A 226 -3.59 -6.56 -13.79
C LEU A 226 -3.82 -5.75 -15.08
N ASP A 227 -3.16 -4.59 -15.25
CA ASP A 227 -3.48 -3.70 -16.40
C ASP A 227 -2.57 -3.93 -17.63
N GLN A 228 -1.50 -4.73 -17.48
CA GLN A 228 -0.55 -4.99 -18.58
C GLN A 228 -0.22 -6.48 -18.74
N GLY A 229 0.98 -6.92 -18.32
CA GLY A 229 1.53 -8.23 -18.61
C GLY A 229 0.64 -9.39 -18.17
N GLY A 230 0.16 -9.35 -16.94
CA GLY A 230 -0.72 -10.40 -16.40
C GLY A 230 -2.02 -10.53 -17.18
N LYS A 231 -2.65 -9.39 -17.54
CA LYS A 231 -3.86 -9.37 -18.39
C LYS A 231 -3.57 -9.95 -19.79
N GLY A 232 -2.41 -9.61 -20.36
CA GLY A 232 -1.99 -10.10 -21.68
C GLY A 232 -1.76 -11.62 -21.69
N ILE A 233 -1.18 -12.17 -20.63
CA ILE A 233 -1.01 -13.63 -20.45
C ILE A 233 -2.38 -14.33 -20.40
N ILE A 234 -3.33 -13.79 -19.62
CA ILE A 234 -4.68 -14.36 -19.55
C ILE A 234 -5.37 -14.31 -20.91
N GLN A 235 -5.31 -13.16 -21.60
CA GLN A 235 -5.90 -13.02 -22.95
C GLN A 235 -5.33 -14.06 -23.92
N ALA A 236 -4.00 -14.14 -24.03
CA ALA A 236 -3.35 -15.09 -24.94
C ALA A 236 -3.64 -16.55 -24.57
N SER A 237 -3.79 -16.86 -23.28
CA SER A 237 -4.17 -18.20 -22.81
C SER A 237 -5.58 -18.58 -23.22
N LEU A 238 -6.54 -17.65 -23.08
CA LEU A 238 -7.93 -17.86 -23.48
C LEU A 238 -8.07 -17.96 -25.01
N ASP A 239 -7.38 -17.11 -25.77
CA ASP A 239 -7.43 -17.08 -27.23
C ASP A 239 -6.86 -18.36 -27.85
N SER A 240 -5.79 -18.90 -27.28
CA SER A 240 -5.18 -20.16 -27.72
C SER A 240 -5.85 -21.40 -27.16
N GLY A 241 -6.69 -21.28 -26.14
CA GLY A 241 -7.26 -22.40 -25.38
C GLY A 241 -6.21 -23.16 -24.53
N ALA A 242 -5.06 -22.55 -24.25
CA ALA A 242 -3.98 -23.18 -23.50
C ALA A 242 -4.33 -23.43 -22.02
N PHE A 243 -4.97 -22.45 -21.39
CA PHE A 243 -5.45 -22.53 -20.00
C PHE A 243 -6.80 -21.84 -19.86
N ASP A 244 -7.66 -22.36 -18.97
CA ASP A 244 -8.95 -21.78 -18.60
C ASP A 244 -9.11 -21.60 -17.06
N THR A 245 -8.07 -21.93 -16.33
CA THR A 245 -8.01 -21.84 -14.86
C THR A 245 -6.76 -21.05 -14.48
N PHE A 246 -6.99 -19.90 -13.85
CA PHE A 246 -5.94 -18.96 -13.45
C PHE A 246 -5.86 -18.83 -11.95
N ILE A 247 -4.65 -18.95 -11.39
CA ILE A 247 -4.34 -18.69 -10.00
C ILE A 247 -3.70 -17.30 -9.94
N LEU A 248 -4.36 -16.37 -9.29
CA LEU A 248 -4.04 -14.95 -9.37
C LEU A 248 -3.38 -14.46 -8.10
N SER A 249 -2.27 -13.75 -8.26
CA SER A 249 -1.68 -12.99 -7.17
C SER A 249 -2.51 -11.73 -6.85
N ASP A 250 -2.21 -11.10 -5.75
CA ASP A 250 -2.82 -9.86 -5.27
C ASP A 250 -2.81 -8.72 -6.31
N GLY A 251 -1.69 -8.52 -7.01
CA GLY A 251 -1.55 -7.54 -8.09
C GLY A 251 -2.40 -7.83 -9.34
N MET A 252 -3.03 -9.01 -9.41
CA MET A 252 -3.92 -9.42 -10.48
C MET A 252 -5.41 -9.30 -10.13
N ILE A 253 -5.75 -8.89 -8.91
CA ILE A 253 -7.13 -8.85 -8.45
C ILE A 253 -7.68 -7.43 -8.59
N GLY A 254 -8.73 -7.26 -9.43
CA GLY A 254 -9.38 -5.99 -9.65
C GLY A 254 -10.50 -6.08 -10.69
N ASN A 255 -11.40 -5.09 -10.69
CA ASN A 255 -12.58 -5.10 -11.55
C ASN A 255 -12.24 -5.06 -13.04
N THR A 256 -11.16 -4.39 -13.43
CA THR A 256 -10.74 -4.31 -14.85
C THR A 256 -10.47 -5.69 -15.47
N LEU A 257 -10.07 -6.67 -14.67
CA LEU A 257 -9.87 -8.04 -15.13
C LEU A 257 -11.22 -8.75 -15.37
N THR A 258 -12.13 -8.66 -14.41
CA THR A 258 -13.47 -9.25 -14.52
C THR A 258 -14.31 -8.57 -15.59
N ASP A 259 -14.17 -7.26 -15.77
CA ASP A 259 -14.83 -6.50 -16.83
C ASP A 259 -14.32 -6.93 -18.24
N ALA A 260 -13.02 -7.26 -18.35
CA ALA A 260 -12.44 -7.68 -19.62
C ALA A 260 -12.81 -9.11 -20.02
N PHE A 261 -12.82 -10.04 -19.07
CA PHE A 261 -12.91 -11.47 -19.36
C PHE A 261 -14.20 -12.15 -18.86
N GLY A 262 -14.93 -11.50 -17.98
CA GLY A 262 -16.22 -11.95 -17.48
C GLY A 262 -16.19 -13.42 -17.04
N LYS A 263 -17.17 -14.19 -17.52
CA LYS A 263 -17.36 -15.60 -17.12
C LYS A 263 -16.20 -16.54 -17.51
N SER A 264 -15.29 -16.11 -18.39
CA SER A 264 -14.10 -16.91 -18.72
C SER A 264 -13.18 -17.12 -17.52
N LEU A 265 -13.30 -16.28 -16.46
CA LEU A 265 -12.53 -16.41 -15.22
C LEU A 265 -13.22 -17.22 -14.12
N ASN A 266 -14.43 -17.75 -14.34
CA ASN A 266 -15.23 -18.37 -13.26
C ASN A 266 -14.60 -19.62 -12.60
N LYS A 267 -13.54 -20.18 -13.18
CA LYS A 267 -12.75 -21.25 -12.56
C LYS A 267 -11.53 -20.72 -11.79
N SER A 268 -11.27 -19.42 -11.92
CA SER A 268 -10.07 -18.79 -11.40
C SER A 268 -10.25 -18.32 -9.95
N PHE A 269 -9.16 -18.26 -9.24
CA PHE A 269 -9.12 -17.85 -7.85
C PHE A 269 -7.76 -17.21 -7.54
N GLY A 270 -7.66 -16.58 -6.40
CA GLY A 270 -6.41 -15.98 -5.95
C GLY A 270 -6.46 -15.59 -4.48
N SER A 271 -5.48 -14.86 -4.04
CA SER A 271 -5.44 -14.29 -2.69
C SER A 271 -4.90 -12.86 -2.73
N LEU A 272 -5.32 -12.09 -1.75
CA LEU A 272 -4.80 -10.74 -1.52
C LEU A 272 -4.75 -10.45 -0.02
N PRO A 273 -3.87 -9.54 0.43
CA PRO A 273 -3.94 -8.98 1.77
C PRO A 273 -5.33 -8.45 2.10
N GLY A 274 -5.75 -8.62 3.33
CA GLY A 274 -7.04 -8.12 3.81
C GLY A 274 -7.46 -8.76 5.12
N SER A 275 -8.45 -8.15 5.76
CA SER A 275 -8.95 -8.56 7.07
C SER A 275 -10.48 -8.69 7.06
N THR A 276 -11.00 -9.63 7.85
CA THR A 276 -12.43 -9.75 8.18
C THR A 276 -12.73 -9.23 9.59
N GLY A 277 -11.74 -8.61 10.23
CA GLY A 277 -11.85 -8.10 11.58
C GLY A 277 -12.77 -6.87 11.71
N LYS A 278 -12.92 -6.41 12.94
CA LYS A 278 -13.75 -5.24 13.26
C LYS A 278 -13.32 -4.00 12.49
N GLY A 279 -12.01 -3.80 12.31
CA GLY A 279 -11.44 -2.65 11.60
C GLY A 279 -11.90 -2.59 10.16
N ALA A 280 -11.87 -3.72 9.45
CA ALA A 280 -12.30 -3.82 8.06
C ALA A 280 -13.78 -3.45 7.87
N ASN A 281 -14.65 -3.95 8.78
CA ASN A 281 -16.09 -3.61 8.75
C ASN A 281 -16.32 -2.10 8.98
N VAL A 282 -15.61 -1.52 9.95
CA VAL A 282 -15.69 -0.07 10.23
C VAL A 282 -15.16 0.73 9.05
N PHE A 283 -14.06 0.29 8.43
CA PHE A 283 -13.48 0.95 7.26
C PHE A 283 -14.45 0.97 6.08
N THR A 284 -15.19 -0.12 5.84
CA THR A 284 -16.21 -0.17 4.78
C THR A 284 -17.22 0.98 4.91
N ASP A 285 -17.70 1.26 6.11
CA ASP A 285 -18.65 2.36 6.37
C ASP A 285 -17.97 3.73 6.18
N VAL A 286 -16.75 3.89 6.66
CA VAL A 286 -15.96 5.13 6.56
C VAL A 286 -15.64 5.44 5.10
N ALA A 287 -15.16 4.47 4.33
CA ALA A 287 -14.86 4.58 2.91
C ALA A 287 -16.11 4.93 2.10
N LYS A 288 -17.21 4.24 2.34
CA LYS A 288 -18.51 4.54 1.70
C LYS A 288 -18.97 5.97 1.98
N ALA A 289 -18.84 6.44 3.22
CA ALA A 289 -19.17 7.83 3.56
C ALA A 289 -18.25 8.83 2.85
N GLY A 290 -17.00 8.44 2.57
CA GLY A 290 -16.02 9.20 1.77
C GLY A 290 -16.18 9.05 0.26
N GLY A 291 -17.13 8.24 -0.22
CA GLY A 291 -17.32 7.99 -1.66
C GLY A 291 -16.28 7.06 -2.28
N ILE A 292 -15.62 6.23 -1.47
CA ILE A 292 -14.54 5.33 -1.89
C ILE A 292 -15.08 3.89 -1.91
N ASP A 293 -14.74 3.14 -2.96
CA ASP A 293 -14.97 1.69 -3.02
C ASP A 293 -13.92 0.97 -2.15
N SER A 294 -14.35 0.47 -1.00
CA SER A 294 -13.48 -0.29 -0.08
C SER A 294 -13.20 -1.72 -0.50
N SER A 295 -13.83 -2.21 -1.57
CA SER A 295 -13.63 -3.58 -2.07
C SER A 295 -12.35 -3.72 -2.91
N GLY A 296 -11.77 -2.62 -3.36
CA GLY A 296 -10.52 -2.59 -4.10
C GLY A 296 -9.33 -3.01 -3.24
N PRO A 297 -8.34 -3.69 -3.83
CA PRO A 297 -7.11 -4.06 -3.14
C PRO A 297 -6.42 -2.85 -2.49
N TYR A 298 -5.84 -3.05 -1.32
CA TYR A 298 -4.99 -2.09 -0.60
C TYR A 298 -5.64 -0.76 -0.20
N THR A 299 -6.96 -0.62 -0.30
CA THR A 299 -7.66 0.59 0.15
C THR A 299 -7.58 0.75 1.67
N GLY A 300 -7.77 -0.34 2.42
CA GLY A 300 -7.61 -0.37 3.88
C GLY A 300 -6.19 -0.07 4.32
N GLU A 301 -5.23 -0.72 3.69
CA GLU A 301 -3.80 -0.56 3.94
C GLU A 301 -3.33 0.89 3.66
N SER A 302 -3.89 1.52 2.63
CA SER A 302 -3.59 2.92 2.28
C SER A 302 -4.14 3.91 3.31
N TYR A 303 -5.35 3.68 3.81
CA TYR A 303 -5.91 4.46 4.92
C TYR A 303 -5.05 4.31 6.17
N ASP A 304 -4.65 3.07 6.50
CA ASP A 304 -3.85 2.75 7.68
C ASP A 304 -2.45 3.37 7.60
N ALA A 305 -1.79 3.31 6.44
CA ALA A 305 -0.49 3.94 6.22
C ALA A 305 -0.54 5.46 6.48
N ALA A 306 -1.57 6.13 5.96
CA ALA A 306 -1.79 7.56 6.18
C ALA A 306 -2.11 7.88 7.65
N ALA A 307 -2.96 7.08 8.29
CA ALA A 307 -3.33 7.25 9.70
C ALA A 307 -2.12 7.10 10.63
N LEU A 308 -1.25 6.12 10.37
CA LEU A 308 -0.02 5.91 11.16
C LEU A 308 0.93 7.12 11.08
N ILE A 309 1.10 7.72 9.90
CA ILE A 309 1.88 8.95 9.74
C ILE A 309 1.31 10.07 10.63
N VAL A 310 0.00 10.28 10.57
CA VAL A 310 -0.71 11.29 11.36
C VAL A 310 -0.55 11.06 12.87
N LEU A 311 -0.76 9.83 13.31
CA LEU A 311 -0.67 9.48 14.72
C LEU A 311 0.75 9.58 15.25
N ALA A 312 1.76 9.23 14.45
CA ALA A 312 3.16 9.37 14.81
C ALA A 312 3.57 10.85 15.00
N MET A 313 3.10 11.75 14.14
CA MET A 313 3.28 13.20 14.31
C MET A 313 2.67 13.69 15.62
N GLN A 314 1.41 13.33 15.85
CA GLN A 314 0.68 13.76 17.06
C GLN A 314 1.32 13.22 18.34
N ALA A 315 1.77 11.96 18.33
CA ALA A 315 2.44 11.35 19.48
C ALA A 315 3.73 12.08 19.87
N GLY A 316 4.46 12.57 18.88
CA GLY A 316 5.69 13.32 19.10
C GLY A 316 5.51 14.83 19.24
N GLY A 317 4.31 15.36 18.95
CA GLY A 317 3.97 16.79 19.14
C GLY A 317 4.46 17.73 18.04
N ASN A 318 5.01 17.21 16.93
CA ASN A 318 5.39 17.98 15.74
C ASN A 318 5.49 17.08 14.50
N ALA A 319 5.64 17.69 13.32
CA ALA A 319 5.74 17.00 12.03
C ALA A 319 7.18 16.81 11.54
N ASP A 320 8.18 16.89 12.42
CA ASP A 320 9.56 16.65 12.03
C ASP A 320 9.79 15.18 11.66
N ARG A 321 10.60 14.92 10.63
CA ARG A 321 10.90 13.57 10.11
C ARG A 321 11.39 12.62 11.22
N ALA A 322 12.31 13.09 12.06
CA ALA A 322 12.83 12.31 13.19
C ALA A 322 11.77 12.00 14.24
N THR A 323 10.81 12.92 14.46
CA THR A 323 9.68 12.71 15.36
C THR A 323 8.75 11.64 14.82
N ILE A 324 8.42 11.67 13.54
CA ILE A 324 7.57 10.65 12.91
C ILE A 324 8.25 9.28 13.04
N ALA A 325 9.52 9.17 12.62
CA ALA A 325 10.28 7.92 12.68
C ALA A 325 10.26 7.26 14.07
N LYS A 326 10.44 8.05 15.10
CA LYS A 326 10.49 7.59 16.50
C LYS A 326 9.16 7.03 16.99
N ASN A 327 8.02 7.47 16.42
CA ASN A 327 6.71 7.20 17.00
C ASN A 327 5.85 6.21 16.20
N VAL A 328 6.22 5.85 14.94
CA VAL A 328 5.41 4.93 14.11
C VAL A 328 5.12 3.62 14.84
N MET A 329 6.15 2.93 15.32
CA MET A 329 6.00 1.65 16.01
C MET A 329 5.16 1.76 17.28
N ALA A 330 5.32 2.84 18.04
CA ALA A 330 4.61 3.02 19.29
C ALA A 330 3.10 3.25 19.11
N VAL A 331 2.69 3.91 18.03
CA VAL A 331 1.26 4.12 17.74
C VAL A 331 0.62 2.92 17.05
N ALA A 332 1.41 2.12 16.32
CA ALA A 332 0.94 0.90 15.64
C ALA A 332 0.75 -0.27 16.61
N ASN A 333 1.70 -0.49 17.53
CA ASN A 333 1.77 -1.71 18.33
C ASN A 333 1.32 -1.53 19.79
N GLY A 334 0.82 -0.35 20.15
CA GLY A 334 0.40 -0.11 21.54
C GLY A 334 1.56 -0.16 22.58
N PRO A 335 1.26 -0.40 23.86
CA PRO A 335 -0.09 -0.55 24.41
C PRO A 335 -0.88 0.76 24.42
N GLY A 336 -2.19 0.69 24.36
CA GLY A 336 -3.00 1.89 24.40
C GLY A 336 -4.49 1.68 24.16
N LYS A 337 -5.19 2.79 23.90
CA LYS A 337 -6.58 2.74 23.49
C LYS A 337 -6.69 2.27 22.04
N LYS A 338 -7.41 1.20 21.78
CA LYS A 338 -7.68 0.72 20.42
C LYS A 338 -8.40 1.78 19.59
N ILE A 339 -7.86 2.05 18.41
CA ILE A 339 -8.33 3.04 17.44
C ILE A 339 -8.63 2.34 16.12
N TYR A 340 -9.79 2.65 15.58
CA TYR A 340 -10.29 2.13 14.30
C TYR A 340 -10.49 3.27 13.29
N PRO A 341 -10.69 2.99 11.99
CA PRO A 341 -11.00 4.00 11.00
C PRO A 341 -12.18 4.90 11.44
N GLY A 342 -12.14 6.18 11.07
CA GLY A 342 -13.13 7.18 11.52
C GLY A 342 -12.97 7.64 12.98
N GLN A 343 -11.91 7.24 13.67
CA GLN A 343 -11.63 7.62 15.05
C GLN A 343 -10.33 8.43 15.21
N LEU A 344 -9.81 9.02 14.13
CA LEU A 344 -8.54 9.77 14.22
C LEU A 344 -8.65 10.96 15.16
N LYS A 345 -9.75 11.73 15.12
CA LYS A 345 -9.97 12.82 16.09
C LYS A 345 -9.81 12.33 17.53
N LYS A 346 -10.43 11.22 17.88
CA LYS A 346 -10.33 10.63 19.23
C LYS A 346 -8.90 10.27 19.59
N ALA A 347 -8.16 9.68 18.64
CA ALA A 347 -6.76 9.32 18.84
C ALA A 347 -5.87 10.56 19.04
N LEU A 348 -6.05 11.59 18.22
CA LEU A 348 -5.35 12.87 18.31
C LEU A 348 -5.60 13.54 19.66
N ASP A 349 -6.85 13.57 20.14
CA ASP A 349 -7.22 14.12 21.44
C ASP A 349 -6.62 13.33 22.63
N LEU A 350 -6.44 12.01 22.49
CA LEU A 350 -5.79 11.16 23.49
C LEU A 350 -4.29 11.44 23.54
N LEU A 351 -3.62 11.44 22.39
CA LEU A 351 -2.20 11.69 22.25
C LEU A 351 -1.82 13.09 22.74
N ALA A 352 -2.63 14.11 22.43
CA ALA A 352 -2.43 15.47 22.94
C ALA A 352 -2.48 15.57 24.50
N LYS A 353 -3.12 14.60 25.16
CA LYS A 353 -3.18 14.47 26.62
C LYS A 353 -2.12 13.52 27.17
N GLY A 354 -1.15 13.11 26.35
CA GLY A 354 -0.10 12.15 26.74
C GLY A 354 -0.61 10.73 26.98
N LYS A 355 -1.78 10.37 26.43
CA LYS A 355 -2.34 9.01 26.56
C LYS A 355 -1.98 8.19 25.33
N ALA A 356 -1.50 6.96 25.56
CA ALA A 356 -1.12 6.05 24.51
C ALA A 356 -2.35 5.53 23.70
N VAL A 357 -2.13 5.28 22.43
CA VAL A 357 -3.07 4.63 21.53
C VAL A 357 -2.48 3.33 21.00
N ASP A 358 -3.35 2.48 20.49
CA ASP A 358 -3.07 1.21 19.82
C ASP A 358 -3.90 1.23 18.52
N TYR A 359 -3.23 1.48 17.40
CA TYR A 359 -3.91 1.65 16.12
C TYR A 359 -4.21 0.31 15.47
N GLU A 360 -5.43 -0.16 15.59
CA GLU A 360 -5.91 -1.38 14.94
C GLU A 360 -6.18 -1.18 13.43
N GLY A 361 -6.59 0.03 13.04
CA GLY A 361 -6.87 0.37 11.66
C GLY A 361 -7.94 -0.48 10.99
N ALA A 362 -7.92 -0.47 9.65
CA ALA A 362 -8.76 -1.30 8.79
C ALA A 362 -8.25 -2.74 8.73
N THR A 363 -6.93 -2.92 8.77
CA THR A 363 -6.26 -4.19 8.49
C THR A 363 -5.87 -4.97 9.75
N GLY A 364 -6.01 -4.37 10.93
CA GLY A 364 -5.51 -4.95 12.18
C GLY A 364 -4.00 -4.78 12.28
N VAL A 365 -3.53 -3.55 12.08
CA VAL A 365 -2.09 -3.23 12.02
C VAL A 365 -1.40 -3.65 13.31
N ASN A 366 -0.40 -4.50 13.15
CA ASN A 366 0.57 -4.84 14.17
C ASN A 366 1.91 -5.09 13.45
N PHE A 367 2.89 -4.24 13.69
CA PHE A 367 4.18 -4.35 13.02
C PHE A 367 5.12 -5.31 13.74
N THR A 368 5.79 -6.13 12.97
CA THR A 368 6.97 -6.87 13.42
C THR A 368 8.12 -5.91 13.76
N ASP A 369 9.19 -6.43 14.34
CA ASP A 369 10.38 -5.63 14.69
C ASP A 369 11.04 -4.94 13.49
N VAL A 370 10.75 -5.41 12.27
CA VAL A 370 11.25 -4.83 11.01
C VAL A 370 10.23 -3.92 10.30
N GLY A 371 9.16 -3.51 10.99
CA GLY A 371 8.19 -2.56 10.41
C GLY A 371 7.22 -3.14 9.38
N GLU A 372 7.00 -4.46 9.39
CA GLU A 372 6.06 -5.15 8.50
C GLU A 372 4.79 -5.51 9.24
N ALA A 373 3.62 -5.31 8.60
CA ALA A 373 2.38 -5.83 9.17
C ALA A 373 2.39 -7.37 9.16
N GLU A 374 1.99 -7.99 10.28
CA GLU A 374 1.75 -9.44 10.34
C GLU A 374 0.65 -9.84 9.38
N GLY A 375 -0.40 -9.04 9.31
CA GLY A 375 -1.51 -9.10 8.35
C GLY A 375 -2.21 -10.45 8.21
N SER A 376 -3.22 -10.46 7.37
CA SER A 376 -3.95 -11.65 6.95
C SER A 376 -4.23 -11.59 5.45
N PHE A 377 -4.63 -12.74 4.89
CA PHE A 377 -4.95 -12.87 3.48
C PHE A 377 -6.37 -13.39 3.31
N LEU A 378 -7.03 -12.93 2.27
CA LEU A 378 -8.37 -13.36 1.87
C LEU A 378 -8.27 -14.14 0.57
N GLU A 379 -8.88 -15.32 0.55
CA GLU A 379 -9.14 -16.02 -0.71
C GLU A 379 -10.17 -15.25 -1.53
N LYS A 380 -9.96 -15.17 -2.83
CA LYS A 380 -10.88 -14.57 -3.80
C LYS A 380 -11.26 -15.57 -4.88
N GLU A 381 -12.55 -15.84 -5.01
CA GLU A 381 -13.11 -16.42 -6.21
C GLU A 381 -13.31 -15.32 -7.24
N ILE A 382 -12.85 -15.56 -8.46
CA ILE A 382 -13.00 -14.60 -9.56
C ILE A 382 -14.30 -14.94 -10.28
N LYS A 383 -15.26 -14.01 -10.20
CA LYS A 383 -16.59 -14.17 -10.83
C LYS A 383 -16.84 -12.99 -11.74
N GLY A 384 -17.11 -13.29 -13.01
CA GLY A 384 -17.51 -12.31 -14.01
C GLY A 384 -19.01 -12.21 -14.20
#